data_3f918bd4f46aa26e65b67786a59d9c5f
#
_entry.id   3f918bd4f46aa26e65b67786a59d9c5f
#
_cell.length_a   1.000
_cell.length_b   1.000
_cell.length_c   1.000
_cell.angle_alpha   90.00
_cell.angle_beta   90.00
_cell.angle_gamma   90.00
#
_symmetry.space_group_name_H-M   'P 1'
#
loop_
_entity.id
_entity.type
_entity.pdbx_description
1 polymer ?
#
loop_
_entity_poly.entity_id
_entity_poly.type
_entity_poly.pdbx_seq_one_letter_code
_entity_poly.pdbx_strand_id
1 'polypeptide(L)'
;MPQPNHVTRRGLLWTAGAALASASVRADAPKLTNFQLACMTLPFQQFPMQRSLEAIKRAGYNYGVWGTVHLEGPGDRRPALAVDAPPADAKALAERCRGMGLEPVMMFSNVQLEAPGAGPAHMRRIEQAAAARMPYLLTFGKTSPGEYETFIGNLKQMAPVARASGVTVVIKQHGGNTGTGKNCARIVDEVGDEGLRVCYDGGNVMDYEHADPIADIQECWPKVRAFCIKDHRFWPRNTDCGPGFGELDHYKLLMPVARTGLDMPLAFENIFEPIVPRPAQLEKVEALARRAREYVETVVRDIQSPQAIAQAGEAR
;
A
#
# COMPACT_ATOMS: atom_id res chain seq x y z
N MET A 1 -85.61 -57.37 -16.90
CA MET A 1 -84.63 -56.41 -17.42
C MET A 1 -84.16 -55.52 -16.34
N PRO A 2 -82.95 -55.70 -15.85
CA PRO A 2 -82.37 -54.70 -14.96
C PRO A 2 -81.23 -53.98 -15.66
N GLN A 3 -81.14 -52.72 -15.44
CA GLN A 3 -80.01 -51.84 -15.88
C GLN A 3 -78.84 -51.93 -14.94
N PRO A 4 -77.54 -51.76 -15.43
CA PRO A 4 -76.36 -51.87 -14.61
C PRO A 4 -75.95 -50.52 -13.97
N ASN A 5 -75.43 -50.68 -12.78
CA ASN A 5 -74.89 -49.63 -11.92
C ASN A 5 -73.56 -49.04 -12.47
N HIS A 6 -73.52 -47.70 -12.57
CA HIS A 6 -72.30 -46.94 -12.79
C HIS A 6 -71.51 -46.76 -11.49
N VAL A 7 -70.31 -47.31 -11.41
CA VAL A 7 -69.32 -47.04 -10.36
C VAL A 7 -68.43 -45.89 -10.83
N THR A 8 -68.52 -44.76 -10.17
CA THR A 8 -67.61 -43.62 -10.37
C THR A 8 -66.34 -43.82 -9.56
N ARG A 9 -65.20 -43.99 -10.26
CA ARG A 9 -63.87 -43.96 -9.63
C ARG A 9 -63.48 -42.49 -9.37
N ARG A 10 -63.44 -42.08 -8.09
CA ARG A 10 -62.75 -40.87 -7.64
C ARG A 10 -61.26 -41.12 -7.68
N GLY A 11 -60.54 -40.50 -8.64
CA GLY A 11 -59.10 -40.45 -8.66
C GLY A 11 -58.54 -39.52 -7.60
N LEU A 12 -57.76 -40.07 -6.72
CA LEU A 12 -56.95 -39.29 -5.75
C LEU A 12 -55.75 -38.71 -6.46
N LEU A 13 -55.76 -37.38 -6.68
CA LEU A 13 -54.55 -36.65 -7.13
C LEU A 13 -53.70 -36.34 -5.89
N TRP A 14 -52.57 -36.98 -5.79
CA TRP A 14 -51.51 -36.61 -4.88
C TRP A 14 -50.70 -35.48 -5.54
N THR A 15 -50.84 -34.25 -5.05
CA THR A 15 -49.92 -33.15 -5.37
C THR A 15 -48.71 -33.26 -4.44
N ALA A 16 -47.62 -33.81 -4.98
CA ALA A 16 -46.31 -33.70 -4.34
C ALA A 16 -45.80 -32.27 -4.47
N GLY A 17 -45.98 -31.48 -3.43
CA GLY A 17 -45.35 -30.16 -3.31
C GLY A 17 -43.85 -30.32 -3.07
N ALA A 18 -43.05 -30.15 -4.12
CA ALA A 18 -41.63 -30.01 -3.98
C ALA A 18 -41.31 -28.65 -3.35
N ALA A 19 -41.02 -28.63 -2.06
CA ALA A 19 -40.46 -27.47 -1.37
C ALA A 19 -39.01 -27.27 -1.88
N LEU A 20 -38.83 -26.36 -2.82
CA LEU A 20 -37.52 -25.83 -3.18
C LEU A 20 -36.99 -25.04 -1.97
N ALA A 21 -36.18 -25.68 -1.14
CA ALA A 21 -35.38 -25.00 -0.14
C ALA A 21 -34.35 -24.14 -0.89
N SER A 22 -34.66 -22.86 -1.07
CA SER A 22 -33.70 -21.87 -1.50
C SER A 22 -32.64 -21.73 -0.42
N ALA A 23 -31.53 -22.48 -0.56
CA ALA A 23 -30.34 -22.23 0.22
C ALA A 23 -29.81 -20.83 -0.21
N SER A 24 -30.20 -19.80 0.54
CA SER A 24 -29.57 -18.50 0.43
C SER A 24 -28.11 -18.69 0.85
N VAL A 25 -27.20 -18.78 -0.12
CA VAL A 25 -25.78 -18.60 0.12
C VAL A 25 -25.63 -17.19 0.69
N ARG A 26 -25.56 -17.08 2.01
CA ARG A 26 -25.12 -15.85 2.65
C ARG A 26 -23.70 -15.64 2.17
N ALA A 27 -23.51 -14.74 1.23
CA ALA A 27 -22.17 -14.23 0.92
C ALA A 27 -21.60 -13.69 2.24
N ASP A 28 -20.46 -14.23 2.67
CA ASP A 28 -19.77 -13.74 3.86
C ASP A 28 -19.59 -12.23 3.70
N ALA A 29 -19.89 -11.48 4.77
CA ALA A 29 -19.68 -10.04 4.76
C ALA A 29 -18.23 -9.74 4.36
N PRO A 30 -17.98 -8.81 3.44
CA PRO A 30 -16.64 -8.51 2.96
C PRO A 30 -15.76 -8.12 4.15
N LYS A 31 -14.62 -8.82 4.30
CA LYS A 31 -13.67 -8.58 5.39
C LYS A 31 -13.06 -7.19 5.22
N LEU A 32 -13.01 -6.40 6.28
CA LEU A 32 -12.36 -5.10 6.27
C LEU A 32 -10.85 -5.25 6.01
N THR A 33 -10.28 -4.31 5.28
CA THR A 33 -8.84 -4.19 5.12
C THR A 33 -8.21 -3.75 6.45
N ASN A 34 -7.16 -4.42 6.88
CA ASN A 34 -6.36 -3.98 8.02
C ASN A 34 -5.35 -2.94 7.53
N PHE A 35 -5.72 -1.66 7.57
CA PHE A 35 -4.83 -0.57 7.22
C PHE A 35 -3.76 -0.37 8.29
N GLN A 36 -2.50 -0.59 7.93
CA GLN A 36 -1.34 -0.42 8.80
C GLN A 36 -0.76 0.99 8.59
N LEU A 37 -1.12 1.93 9.47
CA LEU A 37 -0.58 3.28 9.41
C LEU A 37 0.91 3.23 9.77
N ALA A 38 1.78 3.38 8.77
CA ALA A 38 3.22 3.17 8.87
C ALA A 38 3.98 4.45 8.49
N CYS A 39 4.75 5.03 9.41
CA CYS A 39 5.54 6.20 9.09
C CYS A 39 6.87 5.79 8.44
N MET A 40 7.20 6.40 7.28
CA MET A 40 8.54 6.30 6.73
C MET A 40 9.54 7.06 7.59
N THR A 41 10.77 6.57 7.67
CA THR A 41 11.85 7.33 8.32
C THR A 41 12.33 8.49 7.45
N LEU A 42 11.93 8.54 6.17
CA LEU A 42 12.31 9.58 5.21
C LEU A 42 12.00 11.03 5.67
N PRO A 43 10.83 11.36 6.23
CA PRO A 43 10.57 12.69 6.79
C PRO A 43 11.56 13.11 7.89
N PHE A 44 12.17 12.14 8.55
CA PHE A 44 13.11 12.32 9.66
C PHE A 44 14.59 12.25 9.22
N GLN A 45 14.89 12.28 7.93
CA GLN A 45 16.24 12.08 7.39
C GLN A 45 17.32 13.08 7.89
N GLN A 46 16.90 14.20 8.50
CA GLN A 46 17.81 15.20 9.09
C GLN A 46 18.22 14.83 10.53
N PHE A 47 17.76 13.70 11.05
CA PHE A 47 18.05 13.23 12.41
C PHE A 47 18.62 11.82 12.35
N PRO A 48 19.38 11.40 13.40
CA PRO A 48 19.86 10.03 13.53
C PRO A 48 18.73 9.01 13.46
N MET A 49 18.99 7.86 12.84
CA MET A 49 17.99 6.81 12.62
C MET A 49 17.29 6.40 13.93
N GLN A 50 18.07 6.20 15.00
CA GLN A 50 17.52 5.81 16.30
C GLN A 50 16.53 6.84 16.84
N ARG A 51 16.89 8.13 16.83
CA ARG A 51 16.02 9.23 17.28
C ARG A 51 14.76 9.35 16.39
N SER A 52 14.90 9.07 15.10
CA SER A 52 13.79 9.07 14.14
C SER A 52 12.77 7.99 14.48
N LEU A 53 13.21 6.76 14.75
CA LEU A 53 12.33 5.65 15.15
C LEU A 53 11.60 5.95 16.47
N GLU A 54 12.30 6.50 17.45
CA GLU A 54 11.71 6.91 18.73
C GLU A 54 10.64 8.01 18.55
N ALA A 55 10.90 9.01 17.69
CA ALA A 55 9.96 10.08 17.40
C ALA A 55 8.72 9.55 16.66
N ILE A 56 8.89 8.63 15.68
CA ILE A 56 7.79 7.95 15.00
C ILE A 56 6.92 7.21 16.02
N LYS A 57 7.54 6.49 16.97
CA LYS A 57 6.77 5.80 18.03
C LYS A 57 6.02 6.77 18.94
N ARG A 58 6.66 7.89 19.37
CA ARG A 58 5.98 8.92 20.18
C ARG A 58 4.87 9.64 19.42
N ALA A 59 4.97 9.73 18.08
CA ALA A 59 3.88 10.24 17.23
C ALA A 59 2.66 9.29 17.16
N GLY A 60 2.74 8.10 17.78
CA GLY A 60 1.65 7.14 17.93
C GLY A 60 1.58 6.07 16.85
N TYR A 61 2.61 5.93 16.01
CA TYR A 61 2.66 4.84 15.02
C TYR A 61 3.04 3.53 15.68
N ASN A 62 2.44 2.43 15.19
CA ASN A 62 2.80 1.05 15.53
C ASN A 62 3.54 0.33 14.40
N TYR A 63 3.57 0.95 13.22
CA TYR A 63 4.24 0.41 12.04
C TYR A 63 5.23 1.42 11.48
N GLY A 64 6.35 0.92 10.96
CA GLY A 64 7.41 1.73 10.37
C GLY A 64 7.82 1.27 8.99
N VAL A 65 8.30 2.21 8.18
CA VAL A 65 8.91 1.94 6.87
C VAL A 65 10.32 2.49 6.88
N TRP A 66 11.30 1.67 6.53
CA TRP A 66 12.67 2.15 6.48
C TRP A 66 12.90 3.01 5.24
N GLY A 67 13.27 4.26 5.47
CA GLY A 67 13.66 5.21 4.43
C GLY A 67 15.09 4.99 3.94
N THR A 68 15.65 6.00 3.27
CA THR A 68 16.90 5.86 2.53
C THR A 68 18.15 6.22 3.35
N VAL A 69 18.26 7.47 3.81
CA VAL A 69 19.44 7.98 4.51
C VAL A 69 19.05 8.79 5.74
N HIS A 70 19.96 8.85 6.71
CA HIS A 70 19.81 9.64 7.92
C HIS A 70 21.09 10.44 8.19
N LEU A 71 20.95 11.59 8.83
CA LEU A 71 22.06 12.41 9.30
C LEU A 71 22.46 11.94 10.71
N GLU A 72 23.48 11.08 10.79
CA GLU A 72 23.95 10.50 12.07
C GLU A 72 24.80 11.48 12.89
N GLY A 73 25.38 12.48 12.23
CA GLY A 73 26.18 13.54 12.83
C GLY A 73 26.42 14.68 11.82
N PRO A 74 27.12 15.75 12.19
CA PRO A 74 27.45 16.84 11.29
C PRO A 74 28.16 16.36 10.02
N GLY A 75 27.47 16.41 8.86
CA GLY A 75 27.98 15.95 7.57
C GLY A 75 28.00 14.42 7.39
N ASP A 76 27.67 13.64 8.41
CA ASP A 76 27.69 12.18 8.37
C ASP A 76 26.30 11.64 7.95
N ARG A 77 26.12 11.43 6.66
CA ARG A 77 24.89 10.81 6.10
C ARG A 77 25.09 9.34 5.86
N ARG A 78 24.26 8.52 6.51
CA ARG A 78 24.30 7.06 6.38
C ARG A 78 22.96 6.51 5.93
N PRO A 79 22.95 5.43 5.11
CA PRO A 79 21.69 4.75 4.79
C PRO A 79 21.11 4.12 6.06
N ALA A 80 19.78 4.06 6.14
CA ALA A 80 19.10 3.33 7.21
C ALA A 80 19.57 1.88 7.30
N LEU A 81 19.83 1.28 6.14
CA LEU A 81 20.52 0.01 5.96
C LEU A 81 21.29 0.06 4.63
N ALA A 82 22.59 -0.23 4.64
CA ALA A 82 23.38 -0.28 3.42
C ALA A 82 22.92 -1.43 2.50
N VAL A 83 23.02 -1.26 1.18
CA VAL A 83 22.61 -2.31 0.22
C VAL A 83 23.49 -3.56 0.37
N ASP A 84 24.76 -3.37 0.68
CA ASP A 84 25.76 -4.42 0.87
C ASP A 84 25.85 -4.93 2.31
N ALA A 85 25.04 -4.38 3.24
CA ALA A 85 24.99 -4.89 4.61
C ALA A 85 24.49 -6.34 4.63
N PRO A 86 25.05 -7.20 5.49
CA PRO A 86 24.58 -8.57 5.63
C PRO A 86 23.12 -8.64 6.10
N PRO A 87 22.33 -9.65 5.70
CA PRO A 87 20.95 -9.81 6.14
C PRO A 87 20.77 -9.84 7.67
N ALA A 88 21.81 -10.23 8.42
CA ALA A 88 21.82 -10.19 9.88
C ALA A 88 21.63 -8.77 10.44
N ASP A 89 22.16 -7.74 9.78
CA ASP A 89 22.01 -6.34 10.20
C ASP A 89 20.56 -5.87 10.02
N ALA A 90 19.90 -6.29 8.93
CA ALA A 90 18.49 -6.05 8.71
C ALA A 90 17.63 -6.69 9.82
N LYS A 91 17.94 -7.94 10.18
CA LYS A 91 17.28 -8.65 11.28
C LYS A 91 17.48 -7.91 12.61
N ALA A 92 18.71 -7.53 12.95
CA ALA A 92 19.00 -6.81 14.20
C ALA A 92 18.29 -5.45 14.27
N LEU A 93 18.24 -4.70 13.16
CA LEU A 93 17.49 -3.45 13.08
C LEU A 93 15.99 -3.68 13.27
N ALA A 94 15.42 -4.70 12.65
CA ALA A 94 14.01 -5.05 12.81
C ALA A 94 13.67 -5.47 14.25
N GLU A 95 14.50 -6.26 14.91
CA GLU A 95 14.33 -6.64 16.30
C GLU A 95 14.37 -5.41 17.23
N ARG A 96 15.26 -4.47 16.98
CA ARG A 96 15.31 -3.19 17.70
C ARG A 96 14.04 -2.37 17.51
N CYS A 97 13.50 -2.27 16.27
CA CYS A 97 12.23 -1.60 16.00
C CYS A 97 11.08 -2.28 16.78
N ARG A 98 10.98 -3.60 16.74
CA ARG A 98 9.97 -4.37 17.47
C ARG A 98 10.08 -4.20 18.98
N GLY A 99 11.30 -4.14 19.49
CA GLY A 99 11.58 -3.86 20.90
C GLY A 99 11.06 -2.50 21.38
N MET A 100 10.91 -1.53 20.47
CA MET A 100 10.29 -0.24 20.72
C MET A 100 8.75 -0.25 20.46
N GLY A 101 8.17 -1.38 20.08
CA GLY A 101 6.77 -1.49 19.68
C GLY A 101 6.46 -0.86 18.33
N LEU A 102 7.42 -0.85 17.42
CA LEU A 102 7.31 -0.35 16.05
C LEU A 102 7.60 -1.50 15.07
N GLU A 103 6.54 -2.11 14.51
CA GLU A 103 6.68 -3.21 13.55
C GLU A 103 7.14 -2.68 12.18
N PRO A 104 8.31 -3.11 11.66
CA PRO A 104 8.75 -2.71 10.33
C PRO A 104 8.00 -3.52 9.27
N VAL A 105 7.22 -2.85 8.42
CA VAL A 105 6.35 -3.51 7.41
C VAL A 105 6.84 -3.36 5.98
N MET A 106 7.77 -2.43 5.73
CA MET A 106 8.25 -2.15 4.39
C MET A 106 9.66 -1.57 4.41
N MET A 107 10.46 -1.96 3.43
CA MET A 107 11.76 -1.35 3.13
C MET A 107 11.68 -0.58 1.81
N PHE A 108 12.15 0.65 1.79
CA PHE A 108 12.24 1.45 0.57
C PHE A 108 13.62 1.29 -0.06
N SER A 109 13.66 0.84 -1.32
CA SER A 109 14.86 0.83 -2.14
C SER A 109 14.91 2.07 -3.01
N ASN A 110 15.95 2.90 -2.86
CA ASN A 110 16.19 4.08 -3.69
C ASN A 110 16.99 3.78 -4.98
N VAL A 111 17.22 2.52 -5.28
CA VAL A 111 17.84 2.09 -6.53
C VAL A 111 16.78 2.03 -7.61
N GLN A 112 16.90 2.86 -8.64
CA GLN A 112 16.01 2.81 -9.79
C GLN A 112 16.24 1.52 -10.56
N LEU A 113 15.15 0.89 -11.00
CA LEU A 113 15.19 -0.44 -11.63
C LEU A 113 15.95 -0.48 -12.97
N GLU A 114 16.06 0.65 -13.66
CA GLU A 114 16.83 0.80 -14.89
C GLU A 114 18.32 1.09 -14.66
N ALA A 115 18.73 1.31 -13.40
CA ALA A 115 20.12 1.66 -13.11
C ALA A 115 21.06 0.46 -13.30
N PRO A 116 22.32 0.69 -13.72
CA PRO A 116 23.34 -0.35 -13.75
C PRO A 116 23.46 -1.03 -12.36
N GLY A 117 23.45 -2.36 -12.33
CA GLY A 117 23.55 -3.12 -11.09
C GLY A 117 22.25 -3.18 -10.25
N ALA A 118 21.13 -2.65 -10.75
CA ALA A 118 19.85 -2.66 -10.04
C ALA A 118 19.38 -4.08 -9.67
N GLY A 119 19.50 -5.05 -10.57
CA GLY A 119 19.10 -6.44 -10.32
C GLY A 119 19.81 -7.02 -9.08
N PRO A 120 21.14 -7.11 -9.04
CA PRO A 120 21.87 -7.58 -7.85
C PRO A 120 21.58 -6.79 -6.57
N ALA A 121 21.43 -5.47 -6.66
CA ALA A 121 21.09 -4.64 -5.50
C ALA A 121 19.72 -5.01 -4.92
N HIS A 122 18.71 -5.21 -5.76
CA HIS A 122 17.38 -5.60 -5.31
C HIS A 122 17.32 -7.04 -4.81
N MET A 123 18.10 -7.98 -5.35
CA MET A 123 18.22 -9.32 -4.78
C MET A 123 18.71 -9.27 -3.33
N ARG A 124 19.73 -8.47 -3.05
CA ARG A 124 20.19 -8.25 -1.66
C ARG A 124 19.13 -7.60 -0.78
N ARG A 125 18.36 -6.64 -1.32
CA ARG A 125 17.21 -6.03 -0.60
C ARG A 125 16.12 -7.04 -0.26
N ILE A 126 15.83 -7.99 -1.16
CA ILE A 126 14.89 -9.09 -0.89
C ILE A 126 15.41 -9.97 0.25
N GLU A 127 16.69 -10.35 0.24
CA GLU A 127 17.33 -11.12 1.32
C GLU A 127 17.27 -10.38 2.66
N GLN A 128 17.56 -9.07 2.66
CA GLN A 128 17.47 -8.21 3.85
C GLN A 128 16.03 -8.10 4.37
N ALA A 129 15.05 -7.88 3.48
CA ALA A 129 13.63 -7.81 3.85
C ALA A 129 13.14 -9.14 4.43
N ALA A 130 13.52 -10.27 3.83
CA ALA A 130 13.18 -11.61 4.32
C ALA A 130 13.79 -11.86 5.71
N ALA A 131 15.09 -11.55 5.91
CA ALA A 131 15.74 -11.70 7.21
C ALA A 131 15.11 -10.81 8.30
N ALA A 132 14.66 -9.62 7.92
CA ALA A 132 13.92 -8.69 8.79
C ALA A 132 12.46 -9.11 9.01
N ARG A 133 11.96 -10.12 8.29
CA ARG A 133 10.54 -10.50 8.24
C ARG A 133 9.64 -9.32 7.84
N MET A 134 10.09 -8.52 6.88
CA MET A 134 9.30 -7.46 6.28
C MET A 134 8.53 -7.99 5.07
N PRO A 135 7.20 -7.81 5.02
CA PRO A 135 6.41 -8.31 3.90
C PRO A 135 6.62 -7.57 2.58
N TYR A 136 7.12 -6.32 2.61
CA TYR A 136 7.18 -5.50 1.41
C TYR A 136 8.54 -4.87 1.15
N LEU A 137 8.94 -4.89 -0.12
CA LEU A 137 10.06 -4.11 -0.66
C LEU A 137 9.52 -3.11 -1.69
N LEU A 138 9.57 -1.82 -1.35
CA LEU A 138 9.14 -0.73 -2.22
C LEU A 138 10.28 -0.32 -3.17
N THR A 139 9.95 -0.22 -4.46
CA THR A 139 10.86 0.26 -5.50
C THR A 139 10.13 1.06 -6.58
N PHE A 140 10.87 1.61 -7.54
CA PHE A 140 10.34 2.48 -8.59
C PHE A 140 11.29 2.53 -9.79
N GLY A 141 10.80 3.10 -10.90
CA GLY A 141 11.57 3.39 -12.09
C GLY A 141 12.07 4.84 -12.16
N LYS A 142 12.68 5.21 -13.28
CA LYS A 142 13.08 6.59 -13.58
C LYS A 142 11.84 7.48 -13.77
N THR A 143 11.96 8.75 -13.40
CA THR A 143 10.93 9.78 -13.63
C THR A 143 10.69 10.04 -15.12
N SER A 144 11.74 10.06 -15.93
CA SER A 144 11.66 10.13 -17.40
C SER A 144 11.56 8.74 -18.03
N PRO A 145 10.99 8.59 -19.24
CA PRO A 145 11.03 7.34 -19.97
C PRO A 145 12.45 6.79 -20.04
N GLY A 146 12.61 5.50 -19.79
CA GLY A 146 13.89 4.85 -19.67
C GLY A 146 13.92 3.49 -20.34
N GLU A 147 14.94 2.72 -20.02
CA GLU A 147 15.24 1.40 -20.58
C GLU A 147 14.20 0.38 -20.08
N TYR A 148 13.03 0.36 -20.71
CA TYR A 148 11.90 -0.48 -20.31
C TYR A 148 12.26 -1.96 -20.28
N GLU A 149 13.05 -2.43 -21.25
CA GLU A 149 13.50 -3.83 -21.31
C GLU A 149 14.34 -4.21 -20.08
N THR A 150 15.25 -3.33 -19.66
CA THR A 150 16.05 -3.52 -18.45
C THR A 150 15.16 -3.51 -17.20
N PHE A 151 14.22 -2.57 -17.13
CA PHE A 151 13.26 -2.43 -16.03
C PHE A 151 12.42 -3.70 -15.87
N ILE A 152 11.76 -4.16 -16.94
CA ILE A 152 10.95 -5.38 -16.94
C ILE A 152 11.80 -6.64 -16.69
N GLY A 153 12.98 -6.72 -17.30
CA GLY A 153 13.90 -7.85 -17.10
C GLY A 153 14.28 -8.02 -15.63
N ASN A 154 14.61 -6.93 -14.94
CA ASN A 154 14.90 -6.96 -13.52
C ASN A 154 13.68 -7.40 -12.69
N LEU A 155 12.48 -6.89 -12.98
CA LEU A 155 11.26 -7.29 -12.25
C LEU A 155 10.91 -8.78 -12.46
N LYS A 156 11.05 -9.31 -13.69
CA LYS A 156 10.82 -10.73 -13.99
C LYS A 156 11.78 -11.65 -13.24
N GLN A 157 13.01 -11.18 -12.95
CA GLN A 157 13.97 -11.94 -12.13
C GLN A 157 13.65 -11.82 -10.64
N MET A 158 13.27 -10.63 -10.17
CA MET A 158 13.05 -10.33 -8.75
C MET A 158 11.78 -10.96 -8.19
N ALA A 159 10.68 -10.91 -8.92
CA ALA A 159 9.36 -11.27 -8.42
C ALA A 159 9.27 -12.73 -7.91
N PRO A 160 9.71 -13.76 -8.64
CA PRO A 160 9.67 -15.12 -8.13
C PRO A 160 10.59 -15.35 -6.93
N VAL A 161 11.74 -14.68 -6.86
CA VAL A 161 12.66 -14.76 -5.72
C VAL A 161 12.04 -14.11 -4.48
N ALA A 162 11.43 -12.95 -4.62
CA ALA A 162 10.72 -12.27 -3.54
C ALA A 162 9.58 -13.14 -3.01
N ARG A 163 8.73 -13.67 -3.88
CA ARG A 163 7.64 -14.57 -3.50
C ARG A 163 8.14 -15.80 -2.74
N ALA A 164 9.19 -16.45 -3.23
CA ALA A 164 9.79 -17.60 -2.56
C ALA A 164 10.37 -17.25 -1.16
N SER A 165 10.76 -16.00 -0.96
CA SER A 165 11.30 -15.47 0.29
C SER A 165 10.24 -14.87 1.23
N GLY A 166 8.96 -14.95 0.87
CA GLY A 166 7.85 -14.35 1.64
C GLY A 166 7.82 -12.82 1.59
N VAL A 167 8.43 -12.22 0.55
CA VAL A 167 8.47 -10.78 0.32
C VAL A 167 7.68 -10.46 -0.94
N THR A 168 6.94 -9.36 -0.94
CA THR A 168 6.30 -8.80 -2.13
C THR A 168 7.03 -7.53 -2.54
N VAL A 169 7.56 -7.52 -3.75
CA VAL A 169 8.06 -6.29 -4.37
C VAL A 169 6.86 -5.44 -4.75
N VAL A 170 6.85 -4.18 -4.35
CA VAL A 170 5.80 -3.25 -4.73
C VAL A 170 6.41 -2.07 -5.49
N ILE A 171 5.91 -1.84 -6.72
CA ILE A 171 6.31 -0.69 -7.54
C ILE A 171 5.36 0.48 -7.30
N LYS A 172 5.91 1.70 -7.26
CA LYS A 172 5.09 2.90 -7.10
C LYS A 172 5.16 3.82 -8.32
N GLN A 173 4.17 4.69 -8.44
CA GLN A 173 4.18 5.76 -9.42
C GLN A 173 5.36 6.70 -9.15
N HIS A 174 6.15 6.97 -10.21
CA HIS A 174 7.30 7.88 -10.14
C HIS A 174 7.62 8.48 -11.52
N GLY A 175 6.60 8.73 -12.33
CA GLY A 175 6.74 9.17 -13.71
C GLY A 175 7.29 8.07 -14.64
N GLY A 176 7.54 8.40 -15.89
CA GLY A 176 8.13 7.50 -16.88
C GLY A 176 7.38 6.18 -17.04
N ASN A 177 8.09 5.07 -16.89
CA ASN A 177 7.49 3.73 -17.02
C ASN A 177 6.41 3.44 -15.98
N THR A 178 6.47 4.10 -14.82
CA THR A 178 5.54 3.92 -13.69
C THR A 178 4.64 5.15 -13.46
N GLY A 179 4.38 5.98 -14.48
CA GLY A 179 3.68 7.24 -14.31
C GLY A 179 2.30 7.11 -13.66
N THR A 180 1.48 6.17 -14.13
CA THR A 180 0.10 5.98 -13.68
C THR A 180 -0.13 4.62 -13.00
N GLY A 181 -1.25 4.48 -12.29
CA GLY A 181 -1.73 3.19 -11.78
C GLY A 181 -1.97 2.19 -12.90
N LYS A 182 -2.52 2.64 -14.02
CA LYS A 182 -2.69 1.84 -15.23
C LYS A 182 -1.36 1.29 -15.77
N ASN A 183 -0.31 2.12 -15.80
CA ASN A 183 1.03 1.68 -16.19
C ASN A 183 1.57 0.61 -15.23
N CYS A 184 1.45 0.84 -13.92
CA CYS A 184 1.87 -0.12 -12.90
C CYS A 184 1.08 -1.43 -12.98
N ALA A 185 -0.24 -1.38 -13.21
CA ALA A 185 -1.07 -2.57 -13.37
C ALA A 185 -0.64 -3.40 -14.58
N ARG A 186 -0.37 -2.75 -15.73
CA ARG A 186 0.17 -3.40 -16.95
C ARG A 186 1.50 -4.09 -16.68
N ILE A 187 2.41 -3.43 -15.95
CA ILE A 187 3.72 -3.99 -15.59
C ILE A 187 3.54 -5.26 -14.74
N VAL A 188 2.64 -5.22 -13.74
CA VAL A 188 2.34 -6.39 -12.91
C VAL A 188 1.82 -7.56 -13.76
N ASP A 189 0.92 -7.28 -14.73
CA ASP A 189 0.41 -8.30 -15.66
C ASP A 189 1.50 -8.86 -16.58
N GLU A 190 2.38 -8.00 -17.09
CA GLU A 190 3.47 -8.41 -17.99
C GLU A 190 4.53 -9.26 -17.27
N VAL A 191 4.80 -8.97 -16.00
CA VAL A 191 5.68 -9.78 -15.16
C VAL A 191 5.02 -11.12 -14.81
N GLY A 192 3.71 -11.11 -14.52
CA GLY A 192 2.89 -12.30 -14.34
C GLY A 192 3.23 -13.13 -13.10
N ASP A 193 3.87 -12.55 -12.07
CA ASP A 193 4.21 -13.23 -10.82
C ASP A 193 3.59 -12.55 -9.59
N GLU A 194 3.09 -13.35 -8.65
CA GLU A 194 2.47 -12.88 -7.41
C GLU A 194 3.45 -12.14 -6.48
N GLY A 195 4.75 -12.29 -6.69
CA GLY A 195 5.80 -11.55 -5.96
C GLY A 195 5.92 -10.08 -6.35
N LEU A 196 5.15 -9.61 -7.35
CA LEU A 196 5.10 -8.21 -7.76
C LEU A 196 3.68 -7.66 -7.61
N ARG A 197 3.56 -6.47 -6.98
CA ARG A 197 2.30 -5.75 -6.78
C ARG A 197 2.53 -4.24 -6.86
N VAL A 198 1.48 -3.47 -6.61
CA VAL A 198 1.50 -2.00 -6.67
C VAL A 198 1.49 -1.41 -5.26
N CYS A 199 2.37 -0.44 -5.02
CA CYS A 199 2.27 0.53 -3.93
C CYS A 199 1.73 1.82 -4.54
N TYR A 200 0.47 2.16 -4.30
CA TYR A 200 -0.13 3.31 -4.95
C TYR A 200 0.32 4.65 -4.33
N ASP A 201 0.69 5.60 -5.16
CA ASP A 201 1.12 6.94 -4.77
C ASP A 201 0.32 8.00 -5.55
N GLY A 202 -0.83 8.41 -4.98
CA GLY A 202 -1.73 9.38 -5.60
C GLY A 202 -1.11 10.78 -5.74
N GLY A 203 -0.23 11.18 -4.82
CA GLY A 203 0.50 12.43 -4.93
C GLY A 203 1.44 12.46 -6.13
N ASN A 204 2.13 11.35 -6.40
CA ASN A 204 2.98 11.23 -7.59
C ASN A 204 2.19 11.19 -8.91
N VAL A 205 1.00 10.60 -8.91
CA VAL A 205 0.11 10.67 -10.09
C VAL A 205 -0.27 12.13 -10.40
N MET A 206 -0.56 12.92 -9.38
CA MET A 206 -0.82 14.35 -9.53
C MET A 206 0.42 15.12 -9.99
N ASP A 207 1.56 14.89 -9.34
CA ASP A 207 2.80 15.67 -9.58
C ASP A 207 3.41 15.39 -10.95
N TYR A 208 3.59 14.13 -11.32
CA TYR A 208 4.28 13.75 -12.55
C TYR A 208 3.38 13.73 -13.78
N GLU A 209 2.14 13.26 -13.62
CA GLU A 209 1.25 13.00 -14.75
C GLU A 209 0.12 14.04 -14.87
N HIS A 210 -0.07 14.91 -13.87
CA HIS A 210 -1.18 15.87 -13.78
C HIS A 210 -2.54 15.19 -13.97
N ALA A 211 -2.65 13.94 -13.54
CA ALA A 211 -3.84 13.11 -13.68
C ALA A 211 -4.66 13.06 -12.37
N ASP A 212 -5.95 12.73 -12.50
CA ASP A 212 -6.83 12.51 -11.36
C ASP A 212 -6.52 11.16 -10.70
N PRO A 213 -5.96 11.13 -9.48
CA PRO A 213 -5.61 9.88 -8.79
C PRO A 213 -6.83 9.05 -8.39
N ILE A 214 -8.03 9.66 -8.32
CA ILE A 214 -9.27 8.94 -7.98
C ILE A 214 -9.76 8.12 -9.18
N ALA A 215 -9.64 8.66 -10.38
CA ALA A 215 -9.92 7.91 -11.60
C ALA A 215 -8.83 6.87 -11.88
N ASP A 216 -7.56 7.23 -11.67
CA ASP A 216 -6.42 6.37 -11.96
C ASP A 216 -6.35 5.12 -11.07
N ILE A 217 -6.69 5.21 -9.78
CA ILE A 217 -6.67 4.04 -8.89
C ILE A 217 -7.70 2.97 -9.32
N GLN A 218 -8.78 3.34 -9.99
CA GLN A 218 -9.77 2.38 -10.49
C GLN A 218 -9.16 1.40 -11.51
N GLU A 219 -8.11 1.82 -12.21
CA GLU A 219 -7.40 0.99 -13.19
C GLU A 219 -6.46 -0.06 -12.56
N CYS A 220 -6.15 0.06 -11.26
CA CYS A 220 -5.12 -0.79 -10.63
C CYS A 220 -5.45 -1.34 -9.25
N TRP A 221 -6.51 -0.90 -8.56
CA TRP A 221 -6.77 -1.24 -7.15
C TRP A 221 -6.74 -2.76 -6.83
N PRO A 222 -7.13 -3.70 -7.70
CA PRO A 222 -7.04 -5.13 -7.38
C PRO A 222 -5.59 -5.60 -7.18
N LYS A 223 -4.62 -4.88 -7.75
CA LYS A 223 -3.18 -5.17 -7.67
C LYS A 223 -2.49 -4.38 -6.56
N VAL A 224 -3.17 -3.44 -5.92
CA VAL A 224 -2.61 -2.61 -4.85
C VAL A 224 -2.47 -3.43 -3.57
N ARG A 225 -1.30 -3.33 -2.92
CA ARG A 225 -1.00 -3.98 -1.64
C ARG A 225 -0.41 -3.02 -0.61
N ALA A 226 -0.09 -1.80 -1.02
CA ALA A 226 0.43 -0.76 -0.15
C ALA A 226 0.14 0.62 -0.74
N PHE A 227 0.29 1.66 0.07
CA PHE A 227 0.22 3.06 -0.36
C PHE A 227 1.43 3.83 0.12
N CYS A 228 1.96 4.71 -0.73
CA CYS A 228 2.71 5.87 -0.27
C CYS A 228 1.71 6.99 0.04
N ILE A 229 1.67 7.39 1.30
CA ILE A 229 0.74 8.42 1.76
C ILE A 229 1.46 9.75 1.82
N LYS A 230 0.97 10.67 1.02
CA LYS A 230 1.26 12.09 0.98
C LYS A 230 0.07 12.80 0.34
N ASP A 231 0.17 14.07 0.18
CA ASP A 231 -0.77 14.90 -0.53
C ASP A 231 -0.02 15.75 -1.57
N HIS A 232 -0.75 16.33 -2.48
CA HIS A 232 -0.21 17.21 -3.50
C HIS A 232 -1.17 18.38 -3.71
N ARG A 233 -0.61 19.53 -4.08
CA ARG A 233 -1.41 20.70 -4.42
C ARG A 233 -0.80 21.45 -5.59
N PHE A 234 -1.65 21.95 -6.46
CA PHE A 234 -1.21 22.77 -7.59
C PHE A 234 -1.20 24.26 -7.27
N TRP A 235 -2.09 24.71 -6.41
CA TRP A 235 -2.21 26.11 -6.08
C TRP A 235 -2.04 26.36 -4.56
N PRO A 236 -1.44 27.49 -4.11
CA PRO A 236 -0.80 28.57 -4.90
C PRO A 236 0.57 28.18 -5.44
N ARG A 237 1.07 27.00 -5.14
CA ARG A 237 2.35 26.47 -5.61
C ARG A 237 2.24 24.99 -5.80
N ASN A 238 2.70 24.51 -6.96
CA ASN A 238 2.81 23.08 -7.24
C ASN A 238 3.85 22.45 -6.31
N THR A 239 3.40 21.59 -5.36
CA THR A 239 4.28 20.98 -4.37
C THR A 239 3.62 19.82 -3.65
N ASP A 240 4.41 18.81 -3.33
CA ASP A 240 4.03 17.75 -2.40
C ASP A 240 3.93 18.27 -0.97
N CYS A 241 2.98 17.71 -0.22
CA CYS A 241 2.75 18.02 1.18
C CYS A 241 2.23 16.81 1.98
N GLY A 242 2.04 16.99 3.25
CA GLY A 242 1.45 15.97 4.11
C GLY A 242 -0.06 15.83 3.91
N PRO A 243 -0.65 14.67 4.27
CA PRO A 243 -2.06 14.39 4.10
C PRO A 243 -2.96 15.46 4.71
N GLY A 244 -3.97 15.92 3.95
CA GLY A 244 -4.91 16.95 4.34
C GLY A 244 -4.38 18.39 4.29
N PHE A 245 -3.24 18.60 3.64
CA PHE A 245 -2.72 19.94 3.29
C PHE A 245 -2.84 20.24 1.79
N GLY A 246 -3.17 19.24 0.97
CA GLY A 246 -3.27 19.35 -0.47
C GLY A 246 -4.70 19.22 -1.00
N GLU A 247 -4.80 18.69 -2.21
CA GLU A 247 -6.03 18.60 -2.99
C GLU A 247 -6.49 17.14 -3.20
N LEU A 248 -5.75 16.15 -2.65
CA LEU A 248 -6.06 14.74 -2.79
C LEU A 248 -7.21 14.31 -1.86
N ASP A 249 -8.27 13.77 -2.43
CA ASP A 249 -9.38 13.18 -1.68
C ASP A 249 -9.01 11.78 -1.17
N HIS A 250 -8.47 11.69 0.04
CA HIS A 250 -8.04 10.43 0.65
C HIS A 250 -9.19 9.47 0.95
N TYR A 251 -10.45 9.96 1.12
CA TYR A 251 -11.61 9.10 1.30
C TYR A 251 -11.89 8.32 0.02
N LYS A 252 -11.98 9.01 -1.12
CA LYS A 252 -12.20 8.37 -2.42
C LYS A 252 -11.03 7.50 -2.83
N LEU A 253 -9.79 7.93 -2.51
CA LEU A 253 -8.58 7.17 -2.82
C LEU A 253 -8.56 5.80 -2.16
N LEU A 254 -8.89 5.71 -0.86
CA LEU A 254 -8.80 4.47 -0.09
C LEU A 254 -10.08 3.62 -0.16
N MET A 255 -11.20 4.17 -0.60
CA MET A 255 -12.49 3.48 -0.68
C MET A 255 -12.44 2.16 -1.48
N PRO A 256 -11.79 2.09 -2.68
CA PRO A 256 -11.76 0.86 -3.48
C PRO A 256 -11.13 -0.33 -2.76
N VAL A 257 -10.20 -0.05 -1.85
CA VAL A 257 -9.45 -1.08 -1.11
C VAL A 257 -9.90 -1.26 0.35
N ALA A 258 -10.97 -0.59 0.77
CA ALA A 258 -11.42 -0.62 2.17
C ALA A 258 -11.87 -2.00 2.66
N ARG A 259 -12.16 -2.94 1.73
CA ARG A 259 -12.76 -4.25 2.03
C ARG A 259 -12.11 -5.40 1.27
N THR A 260 -10.77 -5.47 1.32
CA THR A 260 -10.00 -6.54 0.67
C THR A 260 -9.67 -7.70 1.62
N GLY A 261 -9.81 -7.50 2.93
CA GLY A 261 -9.37 -8.45 3.97
C GLY A 261 -7.85 -8.57 4.09
N LEU A 262 -7.09 -7.72 3.42
CA LEU A 262 -5.63 -7.75 3.41
C LEU A 262 -5.03 -6.86 4.50
N ASP A 263 -3.82 -7.17 4.93
CA ASP A 263 -2.93 -6.23 5.60
C ASP A 263 -2.35 -5.28 4.57
N MET A 264 -2.59 -3.98 4.75
CA MET A 264 -2.23 -2.98 3.75
C MET A 264 -1.51 -1.79 4.39
N PRO A 265 -0.20 -1.67 4.23
CA PRO A 265 0.55 -0.54 4.72
C PRO A 265 0.15 0.77 4.05
N LEU A 266 -0.11 1.78 4.85
CA LEU A 266 -0.22 3.18 4.47
C LEU A 266 1.08 3.87 4.90
N ALA A 267 2.04 3.96 3.98
CA ALA A 267 3.40 4.43 4.25
C ALA A 267 3.51 5.96 4.09
N PHE A 268 3.54 6.69 5.19
CA PHE A 268 3.62 8.16 5.19
C PHE A 268 4.99 8.62 4.71
N GLU A 269 5.06 9.07 3.46
CA GLU A 269 6.28 9.51 2.78
C GLU A 269 6.55 11.01 2.97
N ASN A 270 5.50 11.83 2.98
CA ASN A 270 5.56 13.27 3.26
C ASN A 270 4.52 13.62 4.34
N ILE A 271 4.93 14.44 5.30
CA ILE A 271 4.09 14.88 6.43
C ILE A 271 4.10 16.40 6.61
N PHE A 272 4.84 17.12 5.75
CA PHE A 272 5.14 18.53 5.92
C PHE A 272 4.04 19.42 5.37
N GLU A 273 3.91 20.59 6.00
CA GLU A 273 3.11 21.67 5.46
C GLU A 273 3.72 22.17 4.14
N PRO A 274 2.89 22.52 3.15
CA PRO A 274 3.37 23.11 1.90
C PRO A 274 3.81 24.56 2.13
N ILE A 275 4.76 25.03 1.31
CA ILE A 275 5.15 26.44 1.19
C ILE A 275 5.94 27.00 2.40
N VAL A 276 5.98 26.31 3.50
CA VAL A 276 6.77 26.69 4.68
C VAL A 276 8.05 25.88 4.77
N PRO A 277 9.14 26.42 5.36
CA PRO A 277 10.36 25.65 5.58
C PRO A 277 10.11 24.43 6.47
N ARG A 278 10.75 23.31 6.13
CA ARG A 278 10.70 22.11 6.97
C ARG A 278 11.31 22.40 8.35
N PRO A 279 10.66 21.96 9.44
CA PRO A 279 11.17 22.20 10.78
C PRO A 279 12.55 21.56 11.00
N ALA A 280 13.46 22.29 11.65
CA ALA A 280 14.75 21.77 12.07
C ALA A 280 14.70 21.06 13.43
N GLN A 281 13.61 21.19 14.19
CA GLN A 281 13.43 20.55 15.49
C GLN A 281 12.67 19.24 15.36
N LEU A 282 13.21 18.18 15.98
CA LEU A 282 12.62 16.83 15.91
C LEU A 282 11.18 16.80 16.44
N GLU A 283 10.90 17.52 17.51
CA GLU A 283 9.60 17.59 18.16
C GLU A 283 8.52 18.19 17.24
N LYS A 284 8.90 19.14 16.40
CA LYS A 284 7.99 19.71 15.39
C LYS A 284 7.71 18.72 14.25
N VAL A 285 8.72 17.96 13.82
CA VAL A 285 8.53 16.89 12.82
C VAL A 285 7.66 15.78 13.39
N GLU A 286 7.87 15.41 14.68
CA GLU A 286 7.01 14.46 15.40
C GLU A 286 5.56 14.92 15.46
N ALA A 287 5.33 16.22 15.76
CA ALA A 287 3.97 16.79 15.80
C ALA A 287 3.28 16.71 14.43
N LEU A 288 3.99 16.99 13.33
CA LEU A 288 3.48 16.84 11.98
C LEU A 288 3.18 15.38 11.62
N ALA A 289 4.03 14.43 12.04
CA ALA A 289 3.80 13.01 11.86
C ALA A 289 2.53 12.56 12.61
N ARG A 290 2.34 13.01 13.85
CA ARG A 290 1.13 12.73 14.63
C ARG A 290 -0.13 13.28 13.95
N ARG A 291 -0.11 14.53 13.51
CA ARG A 291 -1.22 15.14 12.77
C ARG A 291 -1.57 14.36 11.52
N ALA A 292 -0.57 13.99 10.71
CA ALA A 292 -0.78 13.21 9.49
C ALA A 292 -1.43 11.85 9.80
N ARG A 293 -0.97 11.16 10.85
CA ARG A 293 -1.56 9.91 11.33
C ARG A 293 -3.03 10.10 11.71
N GLU A 294 -3.34 11.07 12.55
CA GLU A 294 -4.70 11.34 13.06
C GLU A 294 -5.68 11.67 11.93
N TYR A 295 -5.22 12.42 10.93
CA TYR A 295 -6.01 12.71 9.75
C TYR A 295 -6.38 11.42 8.99
N VAL A 296 -5.38 10.59 8.63
CA VAL A 296 -5.63 9.36 7.86
C VAL A 296 -6.39 8.31 8.70
N GLU A 297 -6.16 8.25 10.00
CA GLU A 297 -6.91 7.41 10.93
C GLU A 297 -8.42 7.74 10.91
N THR A 298 -8.75 9.03 10.84
CA THR A 298 -10.14 9.49 10.67
C THR A 298 -10.70 9.02 9.33
N VAL A 299 -9.97 9.19 8.23
CA VAL A 299 -10.36 8.69 6.90
C VAL A 299 -10.63 7.19 6.94
N VAL A 300 -9.69 6.39 7.48
CA VAL A 300 -9.82 4.93 7.57
C VAL A 300 -11.05 4.51 8.39
N ARG A 301 -11.24 5.12 9.56
CA ARG A 301 -12.40 4.85 10.41
C ARG A 301 -13.71 5.10 9.66
N ASP A 302 -13.79 6.21 8.95
CA ASP A 302 -15.03 6.64 8.30
C ASP A 302 -15.36 5.79 7.07
N ILE A 303 -14.38 5.43 6.22
CA ILE A 303 -14.60 4.54 5.06
C ILE A 303 -14.94 3.09 5.46
N GLN A 304 -14.60 2.71 6.68
CA GLN A 304 -14.91 1.39 7.26
C GLN A 304 -16.12 1.40 8.21
N SER A 305 -16.79 2.54 8.33
CA SER A 305 -17.98 2.68 9.19
C SER A 305 -19.15 1.82 8.69
N PRO A 306 -20.09 1.42 9.58
CA PRO A 306 -21.29 0.70 9.17
C PRO A 306 -22.11 1.44 8.11
N GLN A 307 -22.18 2.77 8.18
CA GLN A 307 -22.89 3.62 7.21
C GLN A 307 -22.25 3.53 5.83
N ALA A 308 -20.93 3.64 5.73
CA ALA A 308 -20.21 3.51 4.46
C ALA A 308 -20.35 2.08 3.88
N ILE A 309 -20.45 1.07 4.75
CA ILE A 309 -20.68 -0.32 4.33
C ILE A 309 -22.06 -0.49 3.73
N ALA A 310 -23.10 0.10 4.35
CA ALA A 310 -24.48 0.02 3.86
C ALA A 310 -24.62 0.70 2.47
N GLN A 311 -24.09 1.91 2.31
CA GLN A 311 -24.15 2.65 1.03
C GLN A 311 -23.44 1.93 -0.12
N ALA A 312 -22.31 1.26 0.14
CA ALA A 312 -21.59 0.51 -0.88
C ALA A 312 -22.33 -0.80 -1.29
N GLY A 313 -23.21 -1.33 -0.44
CA GLY A 313 -24.06 -2.49 -0.73
C GLY A 313 -25.26 -2.12 -1.62
N GLU A 314 -25.76 -0.90 -1.54
CA GLU A 314 -26.87 -0.39 -2.35
C GLU A 314 -26.44 0.05 -3.77
N ALA A 315 -25.15 0.32 -3.98
CA ALA A 315 -24.60 0.77 -5.27
C ALA A 315 -24.16 -0.40 -6.19
N ARG A 316 -24.36 -1.66 -5.79
CA ARG A 316 -24.10 -2.88 -6.58
C ARG A 316 -25.40 -3.54 -7.03
#